data_45c08023ebe6fb278edba09936bde4c0
#
_entry.id   45c08023ebe6fb278edba09936bde4c0
#
_cell.length_a   1.000
_cell.length_b   1.000
_cell.length_c   1.000
_cell.angle_alpha   90.00
_cell.angle_beta   90.00
_cell.angle_gamma   90.00
#
_symmetry.space_group_name_H-M   'P 1'
#
loop_
_entity.id
_entity.type
_entity.pdbx_description
1 polymer ?
#
loop_
_entity_poly.entity_id
_entity_poly.type
_entity_poly.pdbx_seq_one_letter_code
_entity_poly.pdbx_strand_id
1 'polypeptide(L)'
;MQLRWMLPALAASLLFAPSASGLAEFGIEGMGVVSTPANEARATLSPDGQRIVWASDRPGGAGGWDLWQAQLRGGRWQDAQPLAINTAQDETTPVLSADGRWLLFASSRPGGAGGSDLYRVPVDAQGRLGAVQSLGAAINSAGNERAPTLSLDGTRLLLASDGHGGAGGMDLFVARWDGRAFTAPMPLGDINTAADESDAAWLADGRGLVWARGAVGGPSQLLLATCMGGHYGAGQPLPLSFNGPQERTFGAVVDAAKPGELLVTGSARAPRAGQLDIYRMKAPTVEGETSCR
;
A
#
# COMPACT_ATOMS: atom_id res chain seq x y z
N MET A 1 61.95 -26.31 39.43
CA MET A 1 61.52 -26.03 38.06
C MET A 1 60.03 -26.24 38.00
N GLN A 2 59.24 -25.18 38.26
CA GLN A 2 57.77 -25.27 38.31
C GLN A 2 57.19 -24.67 37.01
N LEU A 3 56.49 -25.48 36.25
CA LEU A 3 55.83 -25.11 35.00
C LEU A 3 54.46 -24.51 35.34
N ARG A 4 54.29 -23.20 35.12
CA ARG A 4 53.00 -22.52 35.21
C ARG A 4 52.25 -22.65 33.91
N TRP A 5 51.10 -23.31 33.92
CA TRP A 5 50.13 -23.36 32.84
C TRP A 5 49.29 -22.05 32.83
N MET A 6 49.43 -21.24 31.80
CA MET A 6 48.52 -20.12 31.53
C MET A 6 47.35 -20.65 30.67
N LEU A 7 46.15 -20.58 31.20
CA LEU A 7 44.90 -20.77 30.45
C LEU A 7 44.55 -19.46 29.74
N PRO A 8 44.18 -19.50 28.45
CA PRO A 8 43.67 -18.30 27.78
C PRO A 8 42.23 -17.97 28.21
N ALA A 9 42.01 -16.74 28.61
CA ALA A 9 40.67 -16.21 28.85
C ALA A 9 39.89 -16.05 27.52
N LEU A 10 38.84 -16.84 27.35
CA LEU A 10 37.86 -16.59 26.27
C LEU A 10 37.06 -15.32 26.62
N ALA A 11 37.29 -14.24 25.88
CA ALA A 11 36.42 -13.09 25.88
C ALA A 11 35.15 -13.40 25.09
N ALA A 12 34.04 -13.64 25.80
CA ALA A 12 32.73 -13.75 25.18
C ALA A 12 32.26 -12.34 24.74
N SER A 13 32.34 -12.06 23.44
CA SER A 13 31.76 -10.87 22.84
C SER A 13 30.23 -11.02 22.87
N LEU A 14 29.58 -10.33 23.79
CA LEU A 14 28.13 -10.14 23.76
C LEU A 14 27.79 -9.27 22.57
N LEU A 15 27.34 -9.90 21.48
CA LEU A 15 26.67 -9.22 20.39
C LEU A 15 25.33 -8.72 20.90
N PHE A 16 25.26 -7.45 21.28
CA PHE A 16 23.99 -6.77 21.44
C PHE A 16 23.35 -6.67 20.05
N ALA A 17 22.35 -7.51 19.77
CA ALA A 17 21.44 -7.27 18.69
C ALA A 17 20.73 -5.94 18.98
N PRO A 18 20.68 -4.98 18.04
CA PRO A 18 19.90 -3.78 18.23
C PRO A 18 18.46 -4.22 18.42
N SER A 19 17.85 -3.87 19.55
CA SER A 19 16.40 -4.01 19.74
C SER A 19 15.76 -3.15 18.68
N ALA A 20 15.06 -3.78 17.72
CA ALA A 20 14.24 -3.07 16.77
C ALA A 20 13.22 -2.26 17.59
N SER A 21 13.42 -0.95 17.68
CA SER A 21 12.41 -0.06 18.23
C SER A 21 11.19 -0.15 17.31
N GLY A 22 10.04 -0.63 17.82
CA GLY A 22 8.80 -0.70 17.06
C GLY A 22 8.50 0.66 16.43
N LEU A 23 7.86 0.64 15.26
CA LEU A 23 7.37 1.87 14.63
C LEU A 23 6.35 2.53 15.55
N ALA A 24 6.32 3.87 15.58
CA ALA A 24 5.30 4.61 16.30
C ALA A 24 3.95 4.44 15.60
N GLU A 25 3.08 3.65 16.20
CA GLU A 25 1.69 3.45 15.76
C GLU A 25 0.84 4.53 16.42
N PHE A 26 0.17 5.38 15.61
CA PHE A 26 -0.68 6.45 16.13
C PHE A 26 -2.11 5.98 16.43
N GLY A 27 -2.48 4.79 15.94
CA GLY A 27 -3.75 4.13 16.21
C GLY A 27 -4.67 4.04 14.99
N ILE A 28 -5.93 3.69 15.28
CA ILE A 28 -6.96 3.49 14.26
C ILE A 28 -7.40 4.82 13.66
N GLU A 29 -7.53 4.87 12.33
CA GLU A 29 -7.94 6.05 11.60
C GLU A 29 -9.47 6.20 11.62
N GLY A 30 -9.95 7.34 12.11
CA GLY A 30 -11.35 7.75 12.00
C GLY A 30 -12.36 6.75 12.56
N MET A 31 -12.14 6.23 13.77
CA MET A 31 -13.03 5.24 14.40
C MET A 31 -14.50 5.70 14.36
N GLY A 32 -15.38 4.82 13.88
CA GLY A 32 -16.81 5.05 13.73
C GLY A 32 -17.21 5.78 12.44
N VAL A 33 -16.24 6.29 11.66
CA VAL A 33 -16.51 6.96 10.37
C VAL A 33 -15.72 6.30 9.25
N VAL A 34 -14.39 6.23 9.35
CA VAL A 34 -13.52 5.53 8.40
C VAL A 34 -13.47 4.06 8.78
N SER A 35 -12.99 3.73 9.98
CA SER A 35 -12.97 2.38 10.52
C SER A 35 -14.25 2.08 11.29
N THR A 36 -14.98 1.01 10.89
CA THR A 36 -16.30 0.62 11.38
C THR A 36 -16.35 -0.89 11.68
N PRO A 37 -17.47 -1.46 12.12
CA PRO A 37 -17.61 -2.91 12.25
C PRO A 37 -17.49 -3.70 10.94
N ALA A 38 -17.56 -3.04 9.78
CA ALA A 38 -17.28 -3.63 8.46
C ALA A 38 -15.77 -3.80 8.23
N ASN A 39 -15.36 -4.17 7.03
CA ASN A 39 -13.97 -4.17 6.61
C ASN A 39 -13.63 -2.88 5.88
N GLU A 40 -12.51 -2.30 6.22
CA GLU A 40 -11.92 -1.16 5.54
C GLU A 40 -10.53 -1.49 5.04
N ALA A 41 -10.24 -1.11 3.81
CA ALA A 41 -8.95 -1.40 3.19
C ALA A 41 -8.42 -0.21 2.40
N ARG A 42 -7.08 -0.06 2.45
CA ARG A 42 -6.30 0.86 1.63
C ARG A 42 -6.90 2.26 1.51
N ALA A 43 -6.58 3.11 2.46
CA ALA A 43 -6.98 4.50 2.46
C ALA A 43 -5.91 5.40 1.86
N THR A 44 -6.35 6.48 1.22
CA THR A 44 -5.52 7.55 0.65
C THR A 44 -6.08 8.90 1.04
N LEU A 45 -5.20 9.89 1.21
CA LEU A 45 -5.60 11.26 1.53
C LEU A 45 -5.37 12.20 0.35
N SER A 46 -6.21 13.24 0.27
CA SER A 46 -5.93 14.38 -0.61
C SER A 46 -4.67 15.14 -0.13
N PRO A 47 -3.94 15.83 -1.04
CA PRO A 47 -2.71 16.54 -0.68
C PRO A 47 -2.88 17.61 0.41
N ASP A 48 -4.08 18.17 0.57
CA ASP A 48 -4.44 19.11 1.62
C ASP A 48 -4.82 18.43 2.95
N GLY A 49 -4.88 17.08 2.97
CA GLY A 49 -5.28 16.28 4.13
C GLY A 49 -6.74 16.41 4.54
N GLN A 50 -7.58 17.07 3.73
CA GLN A 50 -8.97 17.35 4.12
C GLN A 50 -9.96 16.28 3.66
N ARG A 51 -9.56 15.37 2.77
CA ARG A 51 -10.39 14.27 2.29
C ARG A 51 -9.62 12.96 2.38
N ILE A 52 -10.31 11.92 2.85
CA ILE A 52 -9.84 10.54 2.82
C ILE A 52 -10.74 9.73 1.88
N VAL A 53 -10.14 8.81 1.12
CA VAL A 53 -10.84 7.82 0.27
C VAL A 53 -10.32 6.44 0.63
N TRP A 54 -11.22 5.46 0.79
CA TRP A 54 -10.85 4.07 1.13
C TRP A 54 -11.84 3.09 0.50
N ALA A 55 -11.50 1.81 0.50
CA ALA A 55 -12.42 0.74 0.12
C ALA A 55 -13.09 0.14 1.36
N SER A 56 -14.38 -0.19 1.28
CA SER A 56 -15.12 -0.84 2.37
C SER A 56 -16.27 -1.70 1.83
N ASP A 57 -16.56 -2.82 2.52
CA ASP A 57 -17.71 -3.68 2.29
C ASP A 57 -18.92 -3.31 3.16
N ARG A 58 -18.89 -2.10 3.78
CA ARG A 58 -20.00 -1.61 4.63
C ARG A 58 -21.32 -1.47 3.86
N PRO A 59 -22.46 -1.65 4.53
CA PRO A 59 -23.78 -1.42 3.93
C PRO A 59 -23.96 0.01 3.40
N GLY A 60 -24.70 0.14 2.29
CA GLY A 60 -25.03 1.44 1.68
C GLY A 60 -24.18 1.81 0.47
N GLY A 61 -23.30 0.92 0.03
CA GLY A 61 -22.63 1.00 -1.26
C GLY A 61 -23.48 0.50 -2.43
N ALA A 62 -22.85 0.30 -3.57
CA ALA A 62 -23.49 -0.16 -4.80
C ALA A 62 -23.24 -1.64 -5.09
N GLY A 63 -22.14 -2.20 -4.58
CA GLY A 63 -21.71 -3.58 -4.83
C GLY A 63 -21.23 -4.31 -3.57
N GLY A 64 -20.18 -5.12 -3.72
CA GLY A 64 -19.51 -5.81 -2.62
C GLY A 64 -18.54 -4.89 -1.89
N TRP A 65 -17.41 -4.60 -2.51
CA TRP A 65 -16.46 -3.59 -2.07
C TRP A 65 -16.67 -2.30 -2.85
N ASP A 66 -16.84 -1.21 -2.13
CA ASP A 66 -17.09 0.12 -2.68
C ASP A 66 -16.04 1.12 -2.21
N LEU A 67 -15.79 2.14 -3.01
CA LEU A 67 -14.99 3.29 -2.60
C LEU A 67 -15.85 4.26 -1.80
N TRP A 68 -15.34 4.65 -0.65
CA TRP A 68 -15.96 5.62 0.26
C TRP A 68 -15.07 6.83 0.43
N GLN A 69 -15.65 7.94 0.81
CA GLN A 69 -14.91 9.16 1.17
C GLN A 69 -15.50 9.79 2.43
N ALA A 70 -14.65 10.57 3.13
CA ALA A 70 -15.06 11.43 4.23
C ALA A 70 -14.26 12.73 4.21
N GLN A 71 -14.78 13.76 4.88
CA GLN A 71 -14.17 15.07 5.00
C GLN A 71 -13.62 15.28 6.41
N LEU A 72 -12.44 15.91 6.51
CA LEU A 72 -11.87 16.31 7.79
C LEU A 72 -12.41 17.69 8.18
N ARG A 73 -13.17 17.75 9.28
CA ARG A 73 -13.71 19.01 9.81
C ARG A 73 -13.49 19.06 11.32
N GLY A 74 -12.90 20.14 11.80
CA GLY A 74 -12.61 20.29 13.22
C GLY A 74 -11.71 19.18 13.79
N GLY A 75 -10.79 18.64 12.98
CA GLY A 75 -9.90 17.54 13.36
C GLY A 75 -10.56 16.16 13.43
N ARG A 76 -11.76 15.99 12.88
CA ARG A 76 -12.49 14.72 12.87
C ARG A 76 -13.02 14.41 11.47
N TRP A 77 -12.96 13.13 11.06
CA TRP A 77 -13.61 12.65 9.86
C TRP A 77 -15.12 12.68 10.02
N GLN A 78 -15.81 13.16 9.01
CA GLN A 78 -17.28 13.33 8.98
C GLN A 78 -17.81 13.07 7.58
N ASP A 79 -19.12 12.87 7.47
CA ASP A 79 -19.86 12.76 6.21
C ASP A 79 -19.33 11.62 5.32
N ALA A 80 -19.13 10.43 5.90
CA ALA A 80 -18.77 9.24 5.13
C ALA A 80 -19.86 8.91 4.11
N GLN A 81 -19.48 8.82 2.83
CA GLN A 81 -20.43 8.51 1.75
C GLN A 81 -19.73 7.70 0.64
N PRO A 82 -20.46 6.80 -0.06
CA PRO A 82 -19.93 6.09 -1.20
C PRO A 82 -19.64 7.04 -2.35
N LEU A 83 -18.63 6.71 -3.18
CA LEU A 83 -18.34 7.48 -4.39
C LEU A 83 -19.35 7.15 -5.49
N ALA A 84 -19.73 8.17 -6.27
CA ALA A 84 -20.68 8.01 -7.38
C ALA A 84 -20.15 7.16 -8.56
N ILE A 85 -18.88 6.79 -8.53
CA ILE A 85 -18.24 5.95 -9.55
C ILE A 85 -18.33 4.45 -9.24
N ASN A 86 -18.83 4.08 -8.06
CA ASN A 86 -19.03 2.68 -7.69
C ASN A 86 -20.07 2.01 -8.60
N THR A 87 -19.93 0.70 -8.74
CA THR A 87 -20.79 -0.16 -9.57
C THR A 87 -21.35 -1.31 -8.74
N ALA A 88 -22.12 -2.22 -9.34
CA ALA A 88 -22.54 -3.45 -8.68
C ALA A 88 -21.41 -4.47 -8.49
N GLN A 89 -20.23 -4.21 -9.00
CA GLN A 89 -19.00 -4.99 -8.82
C GLN A 89 -18.12 -4.36 -7.75
N ASP A 90 -16.95 -4.98 -7.53
CA ASP A 90 -15.98 -4.47 -6.55
C ASP A 90 -15.19 -3.29 -7.10
N GLU A 91 -15.09 -2.23 -6.33
CA GLU A 91 -14.14 -1.14 -6.46
C GLU A 91 -13.21 -1.12 -5.26
N THR A 92 -11.89 -1.24 -5.51
CA THR A 92 -10.90 -1.45 -4.44
C THR A 92 -9.63 -0.65 -4.66
N THR A 93 -8.75 -0.67 -3.69
CA THR A 93 -7.37 -0.14 -3.73
C THR A 93 -7.23 1.28 -4.28
N PRO A 94 -7.98 2.27 -3.74
CA PRO A 94 -7.89 3.64 -4.21
C PRO A 94 -6.54 4.27 -3.88
N VAL A 95 -6.05 5.16 -4.77
CA VAL A 95 -4.93 6.06 -4.50
C VAL A 95 -5.16 7.41 -5.20
N LEU A 96 -5.01 8.49 -4.46
CA LEU A 96 -4.96 9.84 -5.01
C LEU A 96 -3.54 10.17 -5.48
N SER A 97 -3.42 10.82 -6.63
CA SER A 97 -2.14 11.37 -7.07
C SER A 97 -1.66 12.47 -6.11
N ALA A 98 -0.34 12.67 -6.02
CA ALA A 98 0.26 13.67 -5.13
C ALA A 98 -0.18 15.11 -5.45
N ASP A 99 -0.58 15.39 -6.68
CA ASP A 99 -1.16 16.68 -7.10
C ASP A 99 -2.68 16.78 -6.90
N GLY A 100 -3.31 15.70 -6.40
CA GLY A 100 -4.74 15.62 -6.11
C GLY A 100 -5.66 15.60 -7.34
N ARG A 101 -5.12 15.56 -8.57
CA ARG A 101 -5.91 15.65 -9.80
C ARG A 101 -6.45 14.33 -10.32
N TRP A 102 -5.97 13.21 -9.79
CA TRP A 102 -6.38 11.88 -10.20
C TRP A 102 -6.67 10.99 -9.00
N LEU A 103 -7.73 10.22 -9.08
CA LEU A 103 -7.96 9.05 -8.23
C LEU A 103 -7.82 7.80 -9.11
N LEU A 104 -6.88 6.93 -8.77
CA LEU A 104 -6.71 5.62 -9.38
C LEU A 104 -7.35 4.57 -8.48
N PHE A 105 -7.85 3.49 -9.06
CA PHE A 105 -8.47 2.38 -8.33
C PHE A 105 -8.54 1.12 -9.18
N ALA A 106 -8.76 -0.02 -8.55
CA ALA A 106 -9.05 -1.28 -9.22
C ALA A 106 -10.55 -1.54 -9.23
N SER A 107 -11.07 -2.12 -10.30
CA SER A 107 -12.48 -2.49 -10.41
C SER A 107 -12.69 -3.72 -11.29
N SER A 108 -13.64 -4.57 -10.91
CA SER A 108 -14.09 -5.71 -11.72
C SER A 108 -15.33 -5.38 -12.56
N ARG A 109 -15.55 -4.09 -12.86
CA ARG A 109 -16.68 -3.62 -13.70
C ARG A 109 -16.67 -4.22 -15.09
N PRO A 110 -17.85 -4.44 -15.72
CA PRO A 110 -17.94 -4.92 -17.09
C PRO A 110 -17.21 -4.02 -18.08
N GLY A 111 -16.62 -4.63 -19.13
CA GLY A 111 -15.91 -3.92 -20.20
C GLY A 111 -14.43 -3.68 -19.92
N GLY A 112 -13.88 -4.29 -18.89
CA GLY A 112 -12.44 -4.40 -18.64
C GLY A 112 -11.76 -5.39 -19.58
N ALA A 113 -10.45 -5.57 -19.39
CA ALA A 113 -9.63 -6.51 -20.14
C ALA A 113 -9.60 -7.90 -19.51
N GLY A 114 -9.71 -7.96 -18.16
CA GLY A 114 -9.60 -9.18 -17.38
C GLY A 114 -10.59 -9.27 -16.22
N GLY A 115 -10.13 -9.80 -15.09
CA GLY A 115 -10.92 -9.93 -13.87
C GLY A 115 -11.08 -8.59 -13.15
N SER A 116 -9.98 -8.05 -12.64
CA SER A 116 -9.91 -6.70 -12.04
C SER A 116 -8.94 -5.86 -12.83
N ASP A 117 -9.35 -4.69 -13.23
CA ASP A 117 -8.58 -3.76 -14.06
C ASP A 117 -8.32 -2.44 -13.32
N LEU A 118 -7.27 -1.72 -13.71
CA LEU A 118 -6.97 -0.40 -13.20
C LEU A 118 -7.67 0.70 -14.01
N TYR A 119 -8.29 1.58 -13.26
CA TYR A 119 -8.98 2.77 -13.78
C TYR A 119 -8.45 4.02 -13.09
N ARG A 120 -8.69 5.16 -13.72
CA ARG A 120 -8.50 6.49 -13.13
C ARG A 120 -9.71 7.37 -13.39
N VAL A 121 -9.88 8.36 -12.52
CA VAL A 121 -10.90 9.40 -12.69
C VAL A 121 -10.28 10.75 -12.36
N PRO A 122 -10.50 11.80 -13.18
CA PRO A 122 -10.02 13.13 -12.87
C PRO A 122 -10.78 13.70 -11.67
N VAL A 123 -10.07 14.43 -10.83
CA VAL A 123 -10.58 15.11 -9.64
C VAL A 123 -10.39 16.60 -9.85
N ASP A 124 -11.46 17.38 -9.77
CA ASP A 124 -11.37 18.83 -9.88
C ASP A 124 -10.98 19.49 -8.55
N ALA A 125 -10.73 20.81 -8.59
CA ALA A 125 -10.32 21.58 -7.41
C ALA A 125 -11.37 21.57 -6.27
N GLN A 126 -12.62 21.21 -6.56
CA GLN A 126 -13.68 21.04 -5.55
C GLN A 126 -13.83 19.59 -5.09
N GLY A 127 -12.96 18.69 -5.58
CA GLY A 127 -12.98 17.27 -5.25
C GLY A 127 -14.05 16.47 -6.01
N ARG A 128 -14.69 17.03 -7.03
CA ARG A 128 -15.69 16.33 -7.84
C ARG A 128 -14.99 15.40 -8.83
N LEU A 129 -15.58 14.23 -9.03
CA LEU A 129 -15.05 13.20 -9.92
C LEU A 129 -15.61 13.38 -11.33
N GLY A 130 -14.74 13.28 -12.33
CA GLY A 130 -15.14 13.25 -13.74
C GLY A 130 -15.47 11.86 -14.25
N ALA A 131 -15.33 11.61 -15.54
CA ALA A 131 -15.58 10.31 -16.15
C ALA A 131 -14.47 9.31 -15.82
N VAL A 132 -14.85 8.07 -15.53
CA VAL A 132 -13.92 6.95 -15.31
C VAL A 132 -13.25 6.57 -16.63
N GLN A 133 -11.94 6.35 -16.58
CA GLN A 133 -11.09 6.00 -17.71
C GLN A 133 -10.29 4.75 -17.36
N SER A 134 -10.29 3.73 -18.25
CA SER A 134 -9.37 2.60 -18.13
C SER A 134 -7.92 3.08 -18.33
N LEU A 135 -6.96 2.46 -17.64
CA LEU A 135 -5.53 2.70 -17.91
C LEU A 135 -5.05 2.06 -19.22
N GLY A 136 -5.91 1.30 -19.89
CA GLY A 136 -5.69 0.75 -21.23
C GLY A 136 -4.93 -0.58 -21.23
N ALA A 137 -4.87 -1.19 -22.42
CA ALA A 137 -4.35 -2.55 -22.62
C ALA A 137 -2.82 -2.71 -22.39
N ALA A 138 -2.08 -1.61 -22.25
CA ALA A 138 -0.68 -1.68 -21.86
C ALA A 138 -0.53 -2.05 -20.38
N ILE A 139 -1.50 -1.64 -19.54
CA ILE A 139 -1.52 -1.85 -18.10
C ILE A 139 -2.45 -3.00 -17.73
N ASN A 140 -3.67 -3.01 -18.26
CA ASN A 140 -4.69 -4.01 -17.96
C ASN A 140 -4.52 -5.23 -18.89
N SER A 141 -4.47 -6.41 -18.28
CA SER A 141 -4.27 -7.69 -18.94
C SER A 141 -5.54 -8.56 -18.89
N ALA A 142 -5.45 -9.81 -19.31
CA ALA A 142 -6.53 -10.79 -19.13
C ALA A 142 -6.60 -11.33 -17.68
N GLY A 143 -5.64 -11.00 -16.82
CA GLY A 143 -5.60 -11.35 -15.41
C GLY A 143 -6.25 -10.29 -14.52
N ASN A 144 -5.66 -10.07 -13.37
CA ASN A 144 -6.08 -9.06 -12.40
C ASN A 144 -4.97 -8.04 -12.21
N GLU A 145 -5.32 -6.77 -12.25
CA GLU A 145 -4.47 -5.65 -11.88
C GLU A 145 -5.04 -4.95 -10.64
N ARG A 146 -4.20 -4.72 -9.64
CA ARG A 146 -4.60 -4.14 -8.35
C ARG A 146 -3.56 -3.19 -7.78
N ALA A 147 -3.94 -2.52 -6.71
CA ALA A 147 -3.07 -1.74 -5.85
C ALA A 147 -2.19 -0.72 -6.60
N PRO A 148 -2.78 0.14 -7.44
CA PRO A 148 -2.00 1.17 -8.11
C PRO A 148 -1.38 2.12 -7.08
N THR A 149 -0.14 2.57 -7.34
CA THR A 149 0.52 3.64 -6.56
C THR A 149 1.34 4.49 -7.52
N LEU A 150 1.14 5.79 -7.49
CA LEU A 150 1.93 6.73 -8.29
C LEU A 150 3.15 7.21 -7.51
N SER A 151 4.28 7.42 -8.20
CA SER A 151 5.37 8.24 -7.67
C SER A 151 4.89 9.68 -7.45
N LEU A 152 5.58 10.43 -6.57
CA LEU A 152 5.20 11.82 -6.25
C LEU A 152 5.14 12.72 -7.49
N ASP A 153 6.01 12.50 -8.48
CA ASP A 153 6.05 13.21 -9.74
C ASP A 153 5.04 12.68 -10.78
N GLY A 154 4.31 11.61 -10.47
CA GLY A 154 3.32 10.97 -11.34
C GLY A 154 3.92 10.23 -12.55
N THR A 155 5.25 10.10 -12.65
CA THR A 155 5.93 9.51 -13.81
C THR A 155 6.07 7.99 -13.74
N ARG A 156 5.85 7.38 -12.57
CA ARG A 156 5.92 5.93 -12.36
C ARG A 156 4.63 5.44 -11.71
N LEU A 157 4.18 4.27 -12.12
CA LEU A 157 3.05 3.55 -11.56
C LEU A 157 3.52 2.18 -11.05
N LEU A 158 3.41 1.93 -9.75
CA LEU A 158 3.43 0.58 -9.18
C LEU A 158 2.06 -0.05 -9.34
N LEU A 159 2.03 -1.34 -9.62
CA LEU A 159 0.83 -2.16 -9.62
C LEU A 159 1.17 -3.61 -9.26
N ALA A 160 0.20 -4.34 -8.79
CA ALA A 160 0.26 -5.79 -8.65
C ALA A 160 -0.57 -6.45 -9.75
N SER A 161 -0.06 -7.51 -10.37
CA SER A 161 -0.76 -8.25 -11.43
C SER A 161 -0.40 -9.73 -11.43
N ASP A 162 -1.38 -10.57 -11.80
CA ASP A 162 -1.21 -11.99 -12.12
C ASP A 162 -1.26 -12.26 -13.64
N GLY A 163 -1.45 -11.23 -14.46
CA GLY A 163 -1.63 -11.34 -15.91
C GLY A 163 -0.44 -10.94 -16.77
N HIS A 164 0.61 -10.31 -16.19
CA HIS A 164 1.81 -9.88 -16.91
C HIS A 164 2.97 -10.88 -16.86
N GLY A 165 2.73 -12.08 -16.35
CA GLY A 165 3.77 -13.04 -16.01
C GLY A 165 4.49 -12.62 -14.72
N GLY A 166 5.36 -13.49 -14.20
CA GLY A 166 6.05 -13.20 -12.94
C GLY A 166 6.60 -14.46 -12.30
N ALA A 167 6.88 -14.38 -11.00
CA ALA A 167 7.46 -15.48 -10.22
C ALA A 167 6.42 -16.27 -9.44
N GLY A 168 5.26 -15.66 -9.14
CA GLY A 168 4.21 -16.23 -8.31
C GLY A 168 2.81 -16.05 -8.87
N GLY A 169 1.85 -15.80 -8.00
CA GLY A 169 0.49 -15.40 -8.36
C GLY A 169 0.42 -13.92 -8.70
N MET A 170 0.18 -13.08 -7.70
CA MET A 170 0.30 -11.62 -7.87
C MET A 170 1.75 -11.19 -7.71
N ASP A 171 2.26 -10.47 -8.68
CA ASP A 171 3.62 -9.92 -8.70
C ASP A 171 3.59 -8.40 -8.81
N LEU A 172 4.62 -7.73 -8.32
CA LEU A 172 4.77 -6.27 -8.40
C LEU A 172 5.46 -5.85 -9.69
N PHE A 173 4.90 -4.84 -10.31
CA PHE A 173 5.40 -4.24 -11.56
C PHE A 173 5.50 -2.73 -11.46
N VAL A 174 6.36 -2.14 -12.31
CA VAL A 174 6.49 -0.70 -12.50
C VAL A 174 6.26 -0.36 -13.98
N ALA A 175 5.32 0.53 -14.24
CA ALA A 175 5.13 1.17 -15.54
C ALA A 175 5.61 2.63 -15.49
N ARG A 176 6.00 3.19 -16.64
CA ARG A 176 6.49 4.57 -16.77
C ARG A 176 5.54 5.39 -17.62
N TRP A 177 5.35 6.64 -17.27
CA TRP A 177 4.62 7.61 -18.09
C TRP A 177 5.53 8.10 -19.21
N ASP A 178 5.11 7.94 -20.45
CA ASP A 178 5.87 8.37 -21.64
C ASP A 178 5.51 9.79 -22.14
N GLY A 179 4.67 10.49 -21.38
CA GLY A 179 4.09 11.79 -21.74
C GLY A 179 2.66 11.70 -22.29
N ARG A 180 2.18 10.50 -22.62
CA ARG A 180 0.84 10.26 -23.19
C ARG A 180 0.09 9.13 -22.45
N ALA A 181 0.78 8.04 -22.15
CA ALA A 181 0.24 6.86 -21.49
C ALA A 181 1.29 6.20 -20.60
N PHE A 182 0.88 5.25 -19.78
CA PHE A 182 1.82 4.34 -19.12
C PHE A 182 2.29 3.28 -20.12
N THR A 183 3.60 3.01 -20.13
CA THR A 183 4.21 1.92 -20.90
C THR A 183 3.81 0.56 -20.35
N ALA A 184 4.11 -0.52 -21.06
CA ALA A 184 4.00 -1.88 -20.53
C ALA A 184 4.79 -2.00 -19.23
N PRO A 185 4.21 -2.63 -18.20
CA PRO A 185 4.83 -2.75 -16.88
C PRO A 185 6.01 -3.74 -16.90
N MET A 186 7.04 -3.43 -16.12
CA MET A 186 8.23 -4.27 -15.93
C MET A 186 8.21 -4.84 -14.53
N PRO A 187 8.55 -6.14 -14.33
CA PRO A 187 8.56 -6.75 -13.01
C PRO A 187 9.62 -6.13 -12.10
N LEU A 188 9.32 -6.06 -10.81
CA LEU A 188 10.30 -5.75 -9.75
C LEU A 188 11.03 -7.04 -9.37
N GLY A 189 12.07 -7.40 -10.14
CA GLY A 189 12.69 -8.71 -10.17
C GLY A 189 13.11 -9.29 -8.82
N ASP A 190 13.75 -8.50 -7.95
CA ASP A 190 14.27 -9.00 -6.66
C ASP A 190 13.20 -9.05 -5.55
N ILE A 191 12.04 -8.47 -5.80
CA ILE A 191 10.93 -8.42 -4.84
C ILE A 191 9.99 -9.60 -5.04
N ASN A 192 9.67 -9.93 -6.30
CA ASN A 192 8.70 -10.94 -6.65
C ASN A 192 9.20 -12.35 -6.32
N THR A 193 8.32 -13.17 -5.73
CA THR A 193 8.60 -14.54 -5.29
C THR A 193 7.49 -15.48 -5.74
N ALA A 194 7.52 -16.74 -5.29
CA ALA A 194 6.41 -17.66 -5.52
C ALA A 194 5.15 -17.37 -4.68
N ALA A 195 5.22 -16.41 -3.75
CA ALA A 195 4.05 -15.91 -3.01
C ALA A 195 3.36 -14.79 -3.80
N ASP A 196 2.27 -14.25 -3.26
CA ASP A 196 1.67 -13.03 -3.79
C ASP A 196 2.36 -11.79 -3.21
N GLU A 197 2.79 -10.88 -4.05
CA GLU A 197 3.26 -9.55 -3.69
C GLU A 197 2.26 -8.49 -4.18
N SER A 198 1.87 -7.58 -3.27
CA SER A 198 0.89 -6.53 -3.58
C SER A 198 1.10 -5.26 -2.75
N ASP A 199 0.24 -4.27 -2.96
CA ASP A 199 0.11 -3.08 -2.11
C ASP A 199 1.43 -2.34 -1.83
N ALA A 200 2.23 -2.15 -2.87
CA ALA A 200 3.52 -1.48 -2.74
C ALA A 200 3.39 0.05 -2.68
N ALA A 201 4.24 0.67 -1.88
CA ALA A 201 4.39 2.13 -1.78
C ALA A 201 5.86 2.51 -1.69
N TRP A 202 6.27 3.53 -2.47
CA TRP A 202 7.59 4.12 -2.32
C TRP A 202 7.68 5.00 -1.07
N LEU A 203 8.79 4.87 -0.36
CA LEU A 203 9.16 5.74 0.75
C LEU A 203 10.31 6.66 0.34
N ALA A 204 10.32 7.90 0.84
CA ALA A 204 11.41 8.85 0.68
C ALA A 204 11.91 8.94 -0.78
N ASP A 205 11.00 9.20 -1.73
CA ASP A 205 11.26 9.35 -3.17
C ASP A 205 11.88 8.10 -3.83
N GLY A 206 11.55 6.91 -3.32
CA GLY A 206 12.05 5.64 -3.86
C GLY A 206 13.30 5.11 -3.17
N ARG A 207 13.79 5.75 -2.10
CA ARG A 207 14.89 5.21 -1.27
C ARG A 207 14.50 3.93 -0.54
N GLY A 208 13.21 3.73 -0.31
CA GLY A 208 12.64 2.52 0.24
C GLY A 208 11.36 2.11 -0.48
N LEU A 209 11.03 0.84 -0.34
CA LEU A 209 9.78 0.26 -0.80
C LEU A 209 9.16 -0.53 0.34
N VAL A 210 7.88 -0.27 0.61
CA VAL A 210 7.04 -1.11 1.46
C VAL A 210 6.06 -1.85 0.58
N TRP A 211 5.85 -3.15 0.81
CA TRP A 211 4.86 -3.96 0.10
C TRP A 211 4.30 -5.06 0.98
N ALA A 212 3.15 -5.59 0.62
CA ALA A 212 2.57 -6.76 1.24
C ALA A 212 3.04 -8.03 0.53
N ARG A 213 3.39 -9.07 1.31
CA ARG A 213 3.65 -10.43 0.83
C ARG A 213 2.79 -11.41 1.60
N GLY A 214 2.15 -12.34 0.87
CA GLY A 214 1.28 -13.37 1.45
C GLY A 214 0.17 -13.75 0.48
N ALA A 215 -0.88 -14.41 0.95
CA ALA A 215 -2.00 -14.79 0.11
C ALA A 215 -3.01 -13.63 -0.05
N VAL A 216 -3.44 -13.35 -1.26
CA VAL A 216 -4.54 -12.39 -1.50
C VAL A 216 -5.79 -12.85 -0.76
N GLY A 217 -6.29 -11.98 0.13
CA GLY A 217 -7.44 -12.31 0.99
C GLY A 217 -7.11 -13.16 2.22
N GLY A 218 -5.89 -13.65 2.36
CA GLY A 218 -5.38 -14.45 3.47
C GLY A 218 -4.35 -13.70 4.34
N PRO A 219 -3.56 -14.44 5.14
CA PRO A 219 -2.46 -13.87 5.90
C PRO A 219 -1.45 -13.17 4.98
N SER A 220 -1.02 -11.98 5.41
CA SER A 220 -0.04 -11.18 4.68
C SER A 220 0.75 -10.29 5.63
N GLN A 221 2.01 -10.02 5.29
CA GLN A 221 2.89 -9.14 6.06
C GLN A 221 3.38 -7.99 5.20
N LEU A 222 3.48 -6.80 5.80
CA LEU A 222 4.20 -5.67 5.21
C LEU A 222 5.70 -5.87 5.40
N LEU A 223 6.43 -5.79 4.30
CA LEU A 223 7.88 -5.86 4.24
C LEU A 223 8.42 -4.49 3.83
N LEU A 224 9.63 -4.18 4.25
CA LEU A 224 10.39 -2.99 3.89
C LEU A 224 11.73 -3.40 3.29
N ALA A 225 12.08 -2.84 2.15
CA ALA A 225 13.44 -2.86 1.61
C ALA A 225 13.95 -1.45 1.36
N THR A 226 15.27 -1.29 1.50
CA THR A 226 15.99 -0.08 1.15
C THR A 226 16.61 -0.25 -0.24
N CYS A 227 16.60 0.80 -1.04
CA CYS A 227 17.27 0.83 -2.33
C CYS A 227 18.78 0.88 -2.17
N MET A 228 19.51 -0.13 -2.65
CA MET A 228 20.96 -0.26 -2.58
C MET A 228 21.50 -0.81 -3.91
N GLY A 229 22.48 -0.14 -4.50
CA GLY A 229 23.08 -0.57 -5.78
C GLY A 229 22.08 -0.63 -6.94
N GLY A 230 21.03 0.20 -6.91
CA GLY A 230 19.97 0.22 -7.93
C GLY A 230 18.88 -0.83 -7.76
N HIS A 231 18.85 -1.61 -6.67
CA HIS A 231 17.91 -2.70 -6.41
C HIS A 231 17.28 -2.62 -5.01
N TYR A 232 16.04 -3.10 -4.87
CA TYR A 232 15.43 -3.39 -3.58
C TYR A 232 15.74 -4.84 -3.20
N GLY A 233 16.24 -5.07 -2.00
CA GLY A 233 16.49 -6.43 -1.51
C GLY A 233 15.21 -7.16 -1.11
N ALA A 234 15.36 -8.37 -0.57
CA ALA A 234 14.24 -9.26 -0.20
C ALA A 234 13.27 -8.69 0.85
N GLY A 235 13.63 -7.58 1.49
CA GLY A 235 12.83 -6.91 2.51
C GLY A 235 12.84 -7.60 3.88
N GLN A 236 12.47 -6.82 4.90
CA GLN A 236 12.30 -7.28 6.27
C GLN A 236 10.90 -6.91 6.75
N PRO A 237 10.23 -7.74 7.56
CA PRO A 237 8.94 -7.40 8.12
C PRO A 237 8.97 -6.07 8.88
N LEU A 238 7.98 -5.22 8.65
CA LEU A 238 7.80 -4.02 9.46
C LEU A 238 7.51 -4.40 10.91
N PRO A 239 8.17 -3.78 11.90
CA PRO A 239 7.98 -4.08 13.32
C PRO A 239 6.67 -3.46 13.86
N LEU A 240 5.52 -3.90 13.34
CA LEU A 240 4.19 -3.50 13.81
C LEU A 240 3.62 -4.57 14.71
N SER A 241 2.79 -4.14 15.67
CA SER A 241 2.14 -5.03 16.64
C SER A 241 1.17 -6.03 16.00
N PHE A 242 0.71 -5.75 14.78
CA PHE A 242 -0.25 -6.56 14.02
C PHE A 242 0.29 -7.00 12.64
N ASN A 243 1.62 -7.13 12.48
CA ASN A 243 2.28 -7.58 11.25
C ASN A 243 2.92 -8.97 11.40
N GLY A 244 2.30 -9.85 12.17
CA GLY A 244 2.75 -11.22 12.36
C GLY A 244 2.44 -12.13 11.15
N PRO A 245 3.07 -13.32 11.08
CA PRO A 245 2.94 -14.21 9.91
C PRO A 245 1.55 -14.84 9.74
N GLN A 246 0.70 -14.79 10.77
CA GLN A 246 -0.68 -15.28 10.73
C GLN A 246 -1.71 -14.14 10.70
N GLU A 247 -1.23 -12.90 10.70
CA GLU A 247 -2.05 -11.70 10.66
C GLU A 247 -2.28 -11.26 9.21
N ARG A 248 -3.15 -10.30 9.02
CA ARG A 248 -3.46 -9.75 7.70
C ARG A 248 -3.14 -8.27 7.72
N THR A 249 -1.94 -7.90 7.23
CA THR A 249 -1.45 -6.53 7.18
C THR A 249 -0.99 -6.20 5.76
N PHE A 250 -1.59 -5.19 5.15
CA PHE A 250 -1.38 -4.80 3.75
C PHE A 250 -1.79 -3.34 3.51
N GLY A 251 -1.88 -2.91 2.25
CA GLY A 251 -2.49 -1.65 1.85
C GLY A 251 -1.72 -0.42 2.32
N ALA A 252 -0.39 -0.48 2.38
CA ALA A 252 0.43 0.67 2.75
C ALA A 252 0.31 1.80 1.73
N VAL A 253 -0.02 3.01 2.22
CA VAL A 253 -0.10 4.24 1.42
C VAL A 253 0.54 5.37 2.18
N VAL A 254 1.46 6.10 1.55
CA VAL A 254 2.06 7.31 2.14
C VAL A 254 1.00 8.40 2.21
N ASP A 255 0.89 9.07 3.35
CA ASP A 255 0.02 10.25 3.49
C ASP A 255 0.60 11.42 2.66
N ALA A 256 -0.08 11.81 1.59
CA ALA A 256 0.38 12.88 0.71
C ALA A 256 0.47 14.24 1.42
N ALA A 257 -0.36 14.48 2.44
CA ALA A 257 -0.31 15.69 3.27
C ALA A 257 0.80 15.63 4.34
N LYS A 258 1.24 14.41 4.70
CA LYS A 258 2.24 14.15 5.74
C LYS A 258 3.17 13.01 5.32
N PRO A 259 4.16 13.24 4.42
CA PRO A 259 5.00 12.18 3.86
C PRO A 259 5.81 11.36 4.89
N GLY A 260 5.86 11.80 6.15
CA GLY A 260 6.42 11.05 7.28
C GLY A 260 5.44 10.07 7.94
N GLU A 261 4.23 9.91 7.41
CA GLU A 261 3.20 9.01 7.94
C GLU A 261 2.71 8.03 6.87
N LEU A 262 2.33 6.83 7.32
CA LEU A 262 1.70 5.79 6.51
C LEU A 262 0.29 5.52 7.02
N LEU A 263 -0.60 5.22 6.10
CA LEU A 263 -1.83 4.49 6.35
C LEU A 263 -1.60 3.03 5.96
N VAL A 264 -2.06 2.11 6.78
CA VAL A 264 -2.01 0.68 6.52
C VAL A 264 -3.33 0.03 6.88
N THR A 265 -3.63 -1.08 6.24
CA THR A 265 -4.76 -1.94 6.58
C THR A 265 -4.28 -3.09 7.44
N GLY A 266 -5.02 -3.40 8.49
CA GLY A 266 -4.66 -4.52 9.34
C GLY A 266 -5.77 -4.96 10.29
N SER A 267 -5.45 -6.02 11.03
CA SER A 267 -6.34 -6.62 12.04
C SER A 267 -5.69 -6.56 13.43
N ALA A 268 -5.41 -5.35 13.94
CA ALA A 268 -4.84 -5.18 15.27
C ALA A 268 -5.77 -5.76 16.35
N ARG A 269 -5.16 -6.17 17.49
CA ARG A 269 -5.95 -6.66 18.62
C ARG A 269 -6.75 -5.54 19.30
N ALA A 270 -6.16 -4.36 19.42
CA ALA A 270 -6.78 -3.14 19.97
C ALA A 270 -5.90 -1.91 19.65
N PRO A 271 -6.47 -0.72 19.36
CA PRO A 271 -7.89 -0.53 19.10
C PRO A 271 -8.32 -1.15 17.78
N ARG A 272 -9.56 -1.61 17.67
CA ARG A 272 -10.16 -2.11 16.43
C ARG A 272 -11.65 -1.78 16.41
N ALA A 273 -12.21 -1.61 15.21
CA ALA A 273 -13.64 -1.41 15.01
C ALA A 273 -14.28 -2.62 14.30
N GLY A 274 -13.61 -3.18 13.30
CA GLY A 274 -14.04 -4.34 12.51
C GLY A 274 -13.06 -5.50 12.51
N GLN A 275 -13.01 -6.23 11.40
CA GLN A 275 -12.01 -7.28 11.18
C GLN A 275 -10.76 -6.70 10.49
N LEU A 276 -10.96 -5.78 9.54
CA LEU A 276 -9.92 -5.01 8.88
C LEU A 276 -10.21 -3.53 9.10
N ASP A 277 -9.24 -2.82 9.60
CA ASP A 277 -9.33 -1.39 9.89
C ASP A 277 -8.14 -0.64 9.27
N ILE A 278 -8.30 0.67 9.11
CA ILE A 278 -7.21 1.55 8.69
C ILE A 278 -6.46 2.05 9.93
N TYR A 279 -5.15 1.88 9.93
CA TYR A 279 -4.26 2.38 10.98
C TYR A 279 -3.31 3.42 10.43
N ARG A 280 -3.02 4.42 11.25
CA ARG A 280 -2.02 5.45 10.97
C ARG A 280 -0.76 5.18 11.78
N MET A 281 0.39 5.34 11.15
CA MET A 281 1.68 5.16 11.80
C MET A 281 2.75 6.07 11.22
N LYS A 282 3.86 6.20 11.92
CA LYS A 282 5.04 6.88 11.39
C LYS A 282 5.63 6.04 10.25
N ALA A 283 5.94 6.69 9.12
CA ALA A 283 6.67 6.03 8.05
C ALA A 283 8.09 5.65 8.52
N PRO A 284 8.61 4.47 8.13
CA PRO A 284 9.99 4.11 8.39
C PRO A 284 10.96 5.12 7.79
N THR A 285 12.00 5.47 8.52
CA THR A 285 13.12 6.23 7.95
C THR A 285 14.00 5.27 7.15
N VAL A 286 14.31 5.63 5.92
CA VAL A 286 15.16 4.85 5.02
C VAL A 286 16.31 5.72 4.48
N GLU A 287 17.51 5.17 4.52
CA GLU A 287 18.73 5.78 3.98
C GLU A 287 19.22 4.96 2.80
N GLY A 288 18.62 5.18 1.63
CA GLY A 288 18.91 4.46 0.40
C GLY A 288 19.20 5.39 -0.77
N GLU A 289 19.44 4.79 -1.92
CA GLU A 289 19.55 5.48 -3.20
C GLU A 289 18.16 5.76 -3.79
N THR A 290 18.05 6.71 -4.71
CA THR A 290 16.81 7.02 -5.43
C THR A 290 16.71 6.33 -6.78
N SER A 291 17.69 5.50 -7.14
CA SER A 291 17.84 4.93 -8.47
C SER A 291 17.26 3.52 -8.67
N CYS A 292 16.60 2.93 -7.67
CA CYS A 292 16.02 1.60 -7.79
C CYS A 292 14.89 1.52 -8.83
N ARG A 293 14.90 0.43 -9.55
CA ARG A 293 14.01 0.10 -10.66
C ARG A 293 13.20 -1.14 -10.32
#